data_1e985f0864dca7612014f3ed193e2f3a
#
_entry.id   1e985f0864dca7612014f3ed193e2f3a
#
_cell.length_a   1.000
_cell.length_b   1.000
_cell.length_c   1.000
_cell.angle_alpha   90.00
_cell.angle_beta   90.00
_cell.angle_gamma   90.00
#
_symmetry.space_group_name_H-M   'P 1'
#
loop_
_entity.id
_entity.type
_entity.pdbx_description
1 polymer ?
#
loop_
_entity_poly.entity_id
_entity_poly.type
_entity_poly.pdbx_seq_one_letter_code
_entity_poly.pdbx_strand_id
1 'polypeptide(L)'
;MNAQNVISAFATLNEKNEVVSFNFADFDKLVSELVSERAKIRKDNKTAIKAQKEADNAVLAEAGKKLYDGLAEGDVFTYKTADGTEVLARKIKTKSGSGNSAACEVISGLVIAEGKSNKRYPKFYQIIVPQAE
;
A
#
# COMPACT_ATOMS: atom_id res chain seq x y z
N MET A 1 -13.43 26.29 8.18
CA MET A 1 -13.05 26.86 9.50
C MET A 1 -11.55 27.04 9.53
N ASN A 2 -11.06 28.24 9.83
CA ASN A 2 -9.63 28.51 9.97
C ASN A 2 -9.24 28.71 11.44
N ALA A 3 -7.95 28.79 11.73
CA ALA A 3 -7.46 28.97 13.09
C ALA A 3 -7.96 30.27 13.75
N GLN A 4 -8.09 31.32 12.96
CA GLN A 4 -8.58 32.61 13.43
C GLN A 4 -10.00 32.51 13.99
N ASN A 5 -10.89 31.78 13.33
CA ASN A 5 -12.27 31.58 13.79
C ASN A 5 -12.33 30.79 15.08
N VAL A 6 -11.47 29.78 15.23
CA VAL A 6 -11.38 28.98 16.44
C VAL A 6 -10.88 29.82 17.62
N ILE A 7 -9.82 30.60 17.39
CA ILE A 7 -9.25 31.48 18.43
C ILE A 7 -10.31 32.50 18.88
N SER A 8 -11.04 33.10 17.94
CA SER A 8 -12.09 34.07 18.24
C SER A 8 -13.21 33.52 19.12
N ALA A 9 -13.52 32.22 18.99
CA ALA A 9 -14.56 31.58 19.79
C ALA A 9 -14.19 31.47 21.28
N PHE A 10 -12.90 31.49 21.63
CA PHE A 10 -12.43 31.32 23.00
C PHE A 10 -11.80 32.59 23.57
N ALA A 11 -11.66 33.64 22.77
CA ALA A 11 -11.03 34.89 23.17
C ALA A 11 -12.11 35.94 23.55
N THR A 12 -11.81 36.75 24.55
CA THR A 12 -12.57 37.96 24.86
C THR A 12 -11.82 39.14 24.30
N LEU A 13 -12.49 39.96 23.50
CA LEU A 13 -11.90 41.12 22.83
C LEU A 13 -12.34 42.41 23.48
N ASN A 14 -11.49 43.45 23.46
CA ASN A 14 -11.83 44.79 23.85
C ASN A 14 -12.41 45.58 22.64
N GLU A 15 -12.70 46.86 22.83
CA GLU A 15 -13.23 47.73 21.78
C GLU A 15 -12.32 47.90 20.57
N LYS A 16 -10.99 47.66 20.77
CA LYS A 16 -9.98 47.74 19.69
C LYS A 16 -9.73 46.39 19.03
N ASN A 17 -10.52 45.33 19.33
CA ASN A 17 -10.33 43.96 18.85
C ASN A 17 -9.04 43.31 19.35
N GLU A 18 -8.51 43.75 20.48
CA GLU A 18 -7.36 43.13 21.11
C GLU A 18 -7.82 42.06 22.09
N VAL A 19 -7.08 40.91 22.13
CA VAL A 19 -7.41 39.83 23.06
C VAL A 19 -7.06 40.26 24.49
N VAL A 20 -8.05 40.37 25.35
CA VAL A 20 -7.85 40.73 26.78
C VAL A 20 -7.95 39.52 27.70
N SER A 21 -8.61 38.47 27.28
CA SER A 21 -8.60 37.19 27.98
C SER A 21 -8.86 36.04 27.00
N PHE A 22 -8.45 34.86 27.39
CA PHE A 22 -8.63 33.66 26.57
C PHE A 22 -9.00 32.50 27.48
N ASN A 23 -10.02 31.74 27.08
CA ASN A 23 -10.48 30.58 27.84
C ASN A 23 -9.61 29.38 27.51
N PHE A 24 -8.46 29.26 28.17
CA PHE A 24 -7.52 28.16 27.91
C PHE A 24 -8.09 26.81 28.30
N ALA A 25 -8.88 26.71 29.35
CA ALA A 25 -9.43 25.43 29.80
C ALA A 25 -10.32 24.79 28.71
N ASP A 26 -11.25 25.58 28.18
CA ASP A 26 -12.16 25.11 27.13
C ASP A 26 -11.43 24.89 25.80
N PHE A 27 -10.46 25.76 25.48
CA PHE A 27 -9.64 25.61 24.28
C PHE A 27 -8.80 24.33 24.33
N ASP A 28 -8.14 24.08 25.46
CA ASP A 28 -7.31 22.89 25.64
C ASP A 28 -8.15 21.61 25.58
N LYS A 29 -9.37 21.65 26.11
CA LYS A 29 -10.31 20.54 25.99
C LYS A 29 -10.66 20.25 24.53
N LEU A 30 -10.94 21.30 23.75
CA LEU A 30 -11.25 21.18 22.32
C LEU A 30 -10.05 20.60 21.56
N VAL A 31 -8.83 21.09 21.83
CA VAL A 31 -7.62 20.59 21.19
C VAL A 31 -7.43 19.10 21.50
N SER A 32 -7.66 18.70 22.76
CA SER A 32 -7.59 17.31 23.18
C SER A 32 -8.58 16.43 22.44
N GLU A 33 -9.81 16.88 22.30
CA GLU A 33 -10.85 16.18 21.54
C GLU A 33 -10.49 16.05 20.05
N LEU A 34 -9.96 17.12 19.45
CA LEU A 34 -9.53 17.11 18.04
C LEU A 34 -8.35 16.16 17.81
N VAL A 35 -7.40 16.09 18.74
CA VAL A 35 -6.27 15.16 18.64
C VAL A 35 -6.77 13.72 18.70
N SER A 36 -7.73 13.42 19.59
CA SER A 36 -8.32 12.09 19.71
C SER A 36 -9.08 11.70 18.43
N GLU A 37 -9.88 12.61 17.88
CA GLU A 37 -10.60 12.40 16.62
C GLU A 37 -9.63 12.19 15.45
N ARG A 38 -8.54 12.96 15.40
CA ARG A 38 -7.52 12.82 14.37
C ARG A 38 -6.87 11.44 14.41
N ALA A 39 -6.56 10.94 15.60
CA ALA A 39 -5.97 9.61 15.78
C ALA A 39 -6.94 8.52 15.30
N LYS A 40 -8.21 8.66 15.62
CA LYS A 40 -9.26 7.75 15.20
C LYS A 40 -9.43 7.73 13.67
N ILE A 41 -9.47 8.91 13.05
CA ILE A 41 -9.57 9.05 11.59
C ILE A 41 -8.37 8.42 10.90
N ARG A 42 -7.16 8.64 11.42
CA ARG A 42 -5.93 8.03 10.88
C ARG A 42 -5.99 6.51 10.93
N LYS A 43 -6.46 5.97 12.05
CA LYS A 43 -6.62 4.51 12.21
C LYS A 43 -7.63 3.95 11.22
N ASP A 44 -8.80 4.57 11.11
CA ASP A 44 -9.86 4.15 10.19
C ASP A 44 -9.39 4.23 8.73
N ASN A 45 -8.68 5.32 8.38
CA ASN A 45 -8.14 5.51 7.04
C ASN A 45 -7.08 4.44 6.69
N LYS A 46 -6.21 4.13 7.64
CA LYS A 46 -5.19 3.07 7.45
C LYS A 46 -5.85 1.71 7.22
N THR A 47 -6.89 1.39 7.98
CA THR A 47 -7.65 0.16 7.84
C THR A 47 -8.34 0.09 6.47
N ALA A 48 -8.95 1.19 6.03
CA ALA A 48 -9.61 1.29 4.73
C ALA A 48 -8.62 1.12 3.57
N ILE A 49 -7.46 1.76 3.65
CA ILE A 49 -6.40 1.65 2.64
C ILE A 49 -5.89 0.20 2.56
N LYS A 50 -5.68 -0.44 3.70
CA LYS A 50 -5.25 -1.83 3.75
C LYS A 50 -6.28 -2.76 3.11
N ALA A 51 -7.56 -2.59 3.45
CA ALA A 51 -8.64 -3.40 2.88
C ALA A 51 -8.76 -3.22 1.37
N GLN A 52 -8.62 -1.98 0.86
CA GLN A 52 -8.65 -1.69 -0.56
C GLN A 52 -7.46 -2.34 -1.27
N LYS A 53 -6.28 -2.26 -0.69
CA LYS A 53 -5.07 -2.87 -1.25
C LYS A 53 -5.20 -4.40 -1.32
N GLU A 54 -5.74 -5.02 -0.28
CA GLU A 54 -5.99 -6.46 -0.27
C GLU A 54 -7.00 -6.86 -1.35
N ALA A 55 -8.05 -6.08 -1.54
CA ALA A 55 -9.05 -6.32 -2.58
C ALA A 55 -8.43 -6.18 -3.98
N ASP A 56 -7.64 -5.14 -4.22
CA ASP A 56 -6.93 -4.92 -5.48
C ASP A 56 -5.95 -6.05 -5.77
N ASN A 57 -5.20 -6.47 -4.76
CA ASN A 57 -4.25 -7.58 -4.88
C ASN A 57 -4.94 -8.90 -5.17
N ALA A 58 -6.13 -9.13 -4.62
CA ALA A 58 -6.91 -10.34 -4.90
C ALA A 58 -7.32 -10.43 -6.37
N VAL A 59 -7.74 -9.31 -6.97
CA VAL A 59 -8.07 -9.23 -8.39
C VAL A 59 -6.83 -9.49 -9.25
N LEU A 60 -5.72 -8.84 -8.91
CA LEU A 60 -4.45 -9.02 -9.62
C LEU A 60 -3.93 -10.46 -9.48
N ALA A 61 -4.09 -11.05 -8.29
CA ALA A 61 -3.67 -12.43 -8.03
C ALA A 61 -4.45 -13.43 -8.89
N GLU A 62 -5.75 -13.23 -9.05
CA GLU A 62 -6.58 -14.08 -9.90
C GLU A 62 -6.12 -14.02 -11.36
N ALA A 63 -5.90 -12.81 -11.89
CA ALA A 63 -5.42 -12.62 -13.26
C ALA A 63 -4.00 -13.20 -13.45
N GLY A 64 -3.12 -12.97 -12.49
CA GLY A 64 -1.75 -13.49 -12.52
C GLY A 64 -1.69 -15.02 -12.46
N LYS A 65 -2.52 -15.62 -11.61
CA LYS A 65 -2.63 -17.09 -11.52
C LYS A 65 -3.14 -17.68 -12.82
N LYS A 66 -4.14 -17.07 -13.42
CA LYS A 66 -4.70 -17.52 -14.69
C LYS A 66 -3.64 -17.48 -15.80
N LEU A 67 -2.86 -16.40 -15.85
CA LEU A 67 -1.75 -16.28 -16.80
C LEU A 67 -0.71 -17.38 -16.55
N TYR A 68 -0.27 -17.53 -15.31
CA TYR A 68 0.77 -18.49 -14.94
C TYR A 68 0.34 -19.94 -15.21
N ASP A 69 -0.88 -20.30 -14.84
CA ASP A 69 -1.41 -21.66 -15.05
C ASP A 69 -1.55 -22.00 -16.55
N GLY A 70 -1.73 -20.98 -17.38
CA GLY A 70 -1.78 -21.15 -18.83
C GLY A 70 -0.42 -21.29 -19.51
N LEU A 71 0.68 -21.05 -18.77
CA LEU A 71 2.03 -21.19 -19.30
C LEU A 71 2.53 -22.63 -19.17
N ALA A 72 3.28 -23.06 -20.16
CA ALA A 72 4.03 -24.33 -20.07
C ALA A 72 5.35 -24.12 -19.33
N GLU A 73 5.92 -25.18 -18.79
CA GLU A 73 7.27 -25.14 -18.18
C GLU A 73 8.28 -24.59 -19.20
N GLY A 74 9.04 -23.57 -18.79
CA GLY A 74 10.00 -22.89 -19.65
C GLY A 74 9.47 -21.65 -20.33
N ASP A 75 8.14 -21.42 -20.33
CA ASP A 75 7.56 -20.21 -20.90
C ASP A 75 7.94 -19.00 -20.05
N VAL A 76 8.10 -17.87 -20.72
CA VAL A 76 8.59 -16.62 -20.11
C VAL A 76 7.42 -15.74 -19.68
N PHE A 77 7.58 -15.12 -18.53
CA PHE A 77 6.64 -14.08 -18.03
C PHE A 77 7.41 -13.01 -17.29
N THR A 78 6.74 -11.91 -17.01
CA THR A 78 7.33 -10.79 -16.27
C THR A 78 6.58 -10.59 -14.96
N TYR A 79 7.28 -10.30 -13.88
CA TYR A 79 6.66 -9.91 -12.61
C TYR A 79 7.35 -8.67 -12.07
N LYS A 80 6.69 -7.99 -11.14
CA LYS A 80 7.19 -6.78 -10.52
C LYS A 80 7.47 -7.03 -9.04
N THR A 81 8.66 -6.67 -8.59
CA THR A 81 9.04 -6.79 -7.17
C THR A 81 8.39 -5.71 -6.33
N ALA A 82 8.50 -5.82 -5.00
CA ALA A 82 7.91 -4.86 -4.07
C ALA A 82 8.45 -3.43 -4.27
N ASP A 83 9.69 -3.30 -4.75
CA ASP A 83 10.31 -2.00 -5.05
C ASP A 83 9.98 -1.46 -6.44
N GLY A 84 9.19 -2.18 -7.22
CA GLY A 84 8.79 -1.77 -8.57
C GLY A 84 9.68 -2.26 -9.70
N THR A 85 10.70 -3.08 -9.42
CA THR A 85 11.58 -3.62 -10.45
C THR A 85 10.87 -4.69 -11.27
N GLU A 86 10.92 -4.56 -12.59
CA GLU A 86 10.38 -5.57 -13.51
C GLU A 86 11.40 -6.66 -13.75
N VAL A 87 10.99 -7.92 -13.57
CA VAL A 87 11.86 -9.08 -13.67
C VAL A 87 11.33 -10.02 -14.74
N LEU A 88 12.19 -10.37 -15.70
CA LEU A 88 11.88 -11.37 -16.71
C LEU A 88 12.29 -12.74 -16.17
N ALA A 89 11.38 -13.69 -16.21
CA ALA A 89 11.58 -15.03 -15.67
C ALA A 89 10.89 -16.09 -16.52
N ARG A 90 11.26 -17.34 -16.30
CA ARG A 90 10.61 -18.48 -16.96
C ARG A 90 9.95 -19.37 -15.91
N LYS A 91 8.81 -19.95 -16.27
CA LYS A 91 8.07 -20.87 -15.42
C LYS A 91 8.87 -22.14 -15.19
N ILE A 92 8.97 -22.57 -13.92
CA ILE A 92 9.57 -23.86 -13.56
C ILE A 92 8.53 -24.72 -12.84
N LYS A 93 8.74 -26.01 -12.89
CA LYS A 93 7.91 -26.98 -12.19
C LYS A 93 8.40 -27.13 -10.76
N THR A 94 7.52 -27.03 -9.80
CA THR A 94 7.85 -27.27 -8.38
C THR A 94 7.33 -28.63 -7.93
N LYS A 95 8.12 -29.31 -7.10
CA LYS A 95 7.74 -30.61 -6.54
C LYS A 95 6.68 -30.50 -5.46
N SER A 96 6.60 -29.38 -4.77
CA SER A 96 5.56 -29.10 -3.78
C SER A 96 4.78 -27.89 -4.21
N GLY A 97 3.60 -28.12 -4.79
CA GLY A 97 2.74 -27.03 -5.19
C GLY A 97 2.14 -26.34 -3.99
N SER A 98 2.76 -25.27 -3.48
CA SER A 98 1.97 -24.28 -2.78
C SER A 98 1.26 -23.47 -3.85
N GLY A 99 -0.05 -23.62 -3.99
CA GLY A 99 -0.81 -22.92 -5.03
C GLY A 99 -0.84 -21.39 -4.90
N ASN A 100 0.07 -20.80 -4.13
CA ASN A 100 0.05 -19.39 -3.76
C ASN A 100 1.16 -18.55 -4.39
N SER A 101 2.08 -19.16 -5.13
CA SER A 101 3.18 -18.41 -5.74
C SER A 101 3.55 -18.97 -7.11
N ALA A 102 4.18 -18.12 -7.93
CA ALA A 102 4.59 -18.45 -9.28
C ALA A 102 6.06 -18.83 -9.30
N ALA A 103 6.36 -20.12 -9.14
CA ALA A 103 7.74 -20.60 -9.17
C ALA A 103 8.38 -20.30 -10.52
N CYS A 104 9.58 -19.71 -10.52
CA CYS A 104 10.27 -19.30 -11.73
C CYS A 104 11.77 -19.21 -11.54
N GLU A 105 12.48 -19.16 -12.68
CA GLU A 105 13.91 -18.82 -12.73
C GLU A 105 14.08 -17.46 -13.36
N VAL A 106 14.84 -16.58 -12.71
CA VAL A 106 15.11 -15.23 -13.22
C VAL A 106 16.03 -15.31 -14.45
N ILE A 107 15.63 -14.61 -15.51
CA ILE A 107 16.42 -14.45 -16.73
C ILE A 107 17.13 -13.10 -16.71
N SER A 108 16.41 -12.02 -16.39
CA SER A 108 16.97 -10.66 -16.32
C SER A 108 16.13 -9.77 -15.40
N GLY A 109 16.68 -8.62 -15.03
CA GLY A 109 16.01 -7.63 -14.20
C GLY A 109 16.40 -7.67 -12.73
N LEU A 110 17.00 -8.76 -12.26
CA LEU A 110 17.54 -8.87 -10.89
C LEU A 110 19.03 -9.18 -10.94
N VAL A 111 19.80 -8.55 -10.04
CA VAL A 111 21.19 -8.89 -9.81
C VAL A 111 21.21 -10.06 -8.82
N ILE A 112 21.71 -11.21 -9.27
CA ILE A 112 21.82 -12.40 -8.44
C ILE A 112 23.30 -12.55 -8.06
N ALA A 113 23.57 -12.60 -6.75
CA ALA A 113 24.93 -12.76 -6.25
C ALA A 113 25.49 -14.14 -6.68
N GLU A 114 26.79 -14.17 -6.94
CA GLU A 114 27.49 -15.41 -7.29
C GLU A 114 27.27 -16.49 -6.23
N GLY A 115 26.96 -17.71 -6.68
CA GLY A 115 26.65 -18.82 -5.79
C GLY A 115 25.22 -18.84 -5.25
N LYS A 116 24.39 -17.85 -5.59
CA LYS A 116 22.98 -17.80 -5.18
C LYS A 116 22.07 -18.36 -6.27
N SER A 117 20.96 -18.98 -5.84
CA SER A 117 19.96 -19.51 -6.75
C SER A 117 19.23 -18.39 -7.49
N ASN A 118 18.92 -18.61 -8.77
CA ASN A 118 18.09 -17.73 -9.56
C ASN A 118 16.59 -18.09 -9.47
N LYS A 119 16.24 -19.06 -8.65
CA LYS A 119 14.84 -19.43 -8.42
C LYS A 119 14.15 -18.38 -7.53
N ARG A 120 12.93 -17.99 -7.90
CA ARG A 120 12.14 -17.03 -7.15
C ARG A 120 10.69 -17.52 -7.13
N TYR A 121 9.95 -17.01 -6.15
CA TYR A 121 8.56 -17.42 -5.90
C TYR A 121 7.68 -16.18 -5.71
N PRO A 122 7.53 -15.34 -6.76
CA PRO A 122 6.70 -14.15 -6.65
C PRO A 122 5.25 -14.54 -6.41
N LYS A 123 4.52 -13.65 -5.75
CA LYS A 123 3.08 -13.82 -5.57
C LYS A 123 2.36 -13.60 -6.90
N PHE A 124 1.21 -14.22 -7.09
CA PHE A 124 0.46 -14.08 -8.34
C PHE A 124 0.08 -12.63 -8.64
N TYR A 125 -0.22 -11.81 -7.62
CA TYR A 125 -0.55 -10.41 -7.85
C TYR A 125 0.63 -9.58 -8.38
N GLN A 126 1.85 -10.07 -8.23
CA GLN A 126 3.05 -9.40 -8.74
C GLN A 126 3.27 -9.64 -10.24
N ILE A 127 2.63 -10.65 -10.83
CA ILE A 127 2.77 -10.96 -12.24
C ILE A 127 2.16 -9.84 -13.10
N ILE A 128 2.93 -9.36 -14.07
CA ILE A 128 2.44 -8.37 -15.02
C ILE A 128 1.63 -9.09 -16.10
N VAL A 129 0.34 -8.84 -16.09
CA VAL A 129 -0.58 -9.41 -17.10
C VAL A 129 -0.68 -8.42 -18.25
N PRO A 130 -0.29 -8.82 -19.49
CA PRO A 130 -0.48 -7.95 -20.64
C PRO A 130 -1.96 -7.62 -20.81
N GLN A 131 -2.28 -6.32 -20.96
CA GLN A 131 -3.65 -5.93 -21.23
C GLN A 131 -3.94 -6.18 -22.71
N ALA A 132 -5.04 -6.87 -22.97
CA ALA A 132 -5.51 -7.06 -24.33
C ALA A 132 -5.96 -5.71 -24.91
N GLU A 133 -5.39 -5.32 -26.02
CA GLU A 133 -5.82 -4.13 -26.75
C GLU A 133 -7.17 -4.40 -27.44
#